data_74fa4c0690515f4e17de0426542ded14
#
_entry.id   74fa4c0690515f4e17de0426542ded14
#
_cell.length_a   1.000
_cell.length_b   1.000
_cell.length_c   1.000
_cell.angle_alpha   90.00
_cell.angle_beta   90.00
_cell.angle_gamma   90.00
#
_symmetry.space_group_name_H-M   'P 1'
#
loop_
_entity.id
_entity.type
_entity.pdbx_description
1 polymer ?
#
loop_
_entity_poly.entity_id
_entity_poly.type
_entity_poly.pdbx_seq_one_letter_code
_entity_poly.pdbx_strand_id
1 'polypeptide(L)'
;TVPAEAATVVFDSEQSIVFTPSTDGTDPVNPENPDPEKPVRPVDPTNPDGPNPGTPGPLSIDYASSLDFGSNEISNKDQTYFARAQTYKNPDGSASELATANYVQVSDLRGTNAGWVLKVKQNGQFRNAETLHKELTGATVAFTEPSVRSNATDVLPPTATANIQLDAAGA
;
A
#
# COMPACT_ATOMS: atom_id res chain seq x y z
N THR A 1 -6.88 -77.17 -0.15
CA THR A 1 -7.33 -75.83 0.18
C THR A 1 -6.69 -74.84 -0.83
N VAL A 2 -7.49 -74.30 -1.71
CA VAL A 2 -7.06 -73.20 -2.63
C VAL A 2 -7.02 -71.94 -1.80
N PRO A 3 -5.93 -71.15 -1.79
CA PRO A 3 -5.91 -69.91 -1.14
C PRO A 3 -6.87 -68.93 -1.83
N ALA A 4 -7.74 -68.29 -1.07
CA ALA A 4 -8.59 -67.24 -1.57
C ALA A 4 -7.71 -66.04 -1.92
N GLU A 5 -7.68 -65.69 -3.19
CA GLU A 5 -7.02 -64.47 -3.67
C GLU A 5 -7.91 -63.26 -3.32
N ALA A 6 -7.33 -62.30 -2.62
CA ALA A 6 -8.06 -61.10 -2.24
C ALA A 6 -8.22 -60.20 -3.50
N ALA A 7 -9.48 -60.01 -3.88
CA ALA A 7 -9.80 -59.08 -4.97
C ALA A 7 -9.58 -57.64 -4.47
N THR A 8 -8.71 -56.89 -5.15
CA THR A 8 -8.54 -55.46 -4.91
C THR A 8 -9.58 -54.68 -5.75
N VAL A 9 -10.45 -53.96 -5.07
CA VAL A 9 -11.37 -53.04 -5.73
C VAL A 9 -10.76 -51.64 -5.62
N VAL A 10 -10.47 -51.03 -6.77
CA VAL A 10 -10.02 -49.65 -6.86
C VAL A 10 -11.22 -48.76 -7.16
N PHE A 11 -11.41 -47.74 -6.37
CA PHE A 11 -12.39 -46.70 -6.61
C PHE A 11 -11.67 -45.38 -6.85
N ASP A 12 -11.77 -44.84 -8.06
CA ASP A 12 -11.25 -43.55 -8.42
C ASP A 12 -12.30 -42.48 -8.14
N SER A 13 -11.92 -41.47 -7.36
CA SER A 13 -12.77 -40.31 -7.14
C SER A 13 -12.11 -39.08 -7.71
N GLU A 14 -12.84 -38.31 -8.51
CA GLU A 14 -12.40 -37.03 -9.00
C GLU A 14 -12.79 -35.93 -8.01
N GLN A 15 -11.85 -35.05 -7.74
CA GLN A 15 -12.07 -33.85 -6.90
C GLN A 15 -11.91 -32.63 -7.75
N SER A 16 -12.79 -31.67 -7.58
CA SER A 16 -12.77 -30.41 -8.29
C SER A 16 -12.79 -29.24 -7.29
N ILE A 17 -11.94 -28.25 -7.49
CA ILE A 17 -11.97 -27.00 -6.76
C ILE A 17 -11.94 -25.84 -7.76
N VAL A 18 -12.76 -24.84 -7.53
CA VAL A 18 -12.80 -23.61 -8.33
C VAL A 18 -12.42 -22.45 -7.43
N PHE A 19 -11.40 -21.69 -7.83
CA PHE A 19 -11.02 -20.46 -7.16
C PHE A 19 -11.63 -19.27 -7.90
N THR A 20 -12.28 -18.40 -7.16
CA THR A 20 -12.79 -17.12 -7.67
C THR A 20 -12.00 -15.97 -7.05
N PRO A 21 -11.67 -14.89 -7.81
CA PRO A 21 -11.02 -13.72 -7.26
C PRO A 21 -11.83 -13.13 -6.10
N SER A 22 -11.14 -12.78 -4.99
CA SER A 22 -11.78 -12.07 -3.89
C SER A 22 -12.09 -10.65 -4.31
N THR A 23 -13.22 -10.14 -3.86
CA THR A 23 -13.62 -8.72 -4.00
C THR A 23 -13.51 -7.96 -2.69
N ASP A 24 -13.20 -8.67 -1.59
CA ASP A 24 -13.03 -8.08 -0.29
C ASP A 24 -11.71 -7.29 -0.23
N GLY A 25 -11.69 -6.20 0.53
CA GLY A 25 -10.48 -5.42 0.74
C GLY A 25 -9.44 -6.19 1.56
N THR A 26 -8.19 -5.86 1.36
CA THR A 26 -7.07 -6.38 2.17
C THR A 26 -6.67 -5.33 3.21
N ASP A 27 -6.50 -5.77 4.46
CA ASP A 27 -6.08 -4.88 5.53
C ASP A 27 -4.62 -4.41 5.33
N PRO A 28 -4.28 -3.20 5.78
CA PRO A 28 -2.91 -2.72 5.79
C PRO A 28 -2.00 -3.59 6.66
N VAL A 29 -0.79 -3.85 6.17
CA VAL A 29 0.25 -4.58 6.92
C VAL A 29 1.49 -3.71 7.12
N ASN A 30 2.37 -4.14 8.03
CA ASN A 30 3.64 -3.46 8.23
C ASN A 30 4.49 -3.54 6.95
N PRO A 31 4.85 -2.42 6.30
CA PRO A 31 5.58 -2.43 5.04
C PRO A 31 7.02 -2.96 5.15
N GLU A 32 7.59 -2.97 6.35
CA GLU A 32 8.94 -3.51 6.57
C GLU A 32 8.96 -5.04 6.73
N ASN A 33 7.84 -5.59 7.21
CA ASN A 33 7.66 -7.03 7.39
C ASN A 33 6.19 -7.40 7.11
N PRO A 34 5.79 -7.47 5.84
CA PRO A 34 4.41 -7.76 5.45
C PRO A 34 3.97 -9.14 5.96
N ASP A 35 2.91 -9.15 6.77
CA ASP A 35 2.31 -10.36 7.32
C ASP A 35 0.78 -10.17 7.31
N PRO A 36 0.04 -10.85 6.42
CA PRO A 36 -1.41 -10.74 6.34
C PRO A 36 -2.14 -11.15 7.62
N GLU A 37 -1.52 -11.99 8.45
CA GLU A 37 -2.08 -12.43 9.73
C GLU A 37 -1.90 -11.39 10.85
N LYS A 38 -1.13 -10.32 10.58
CA LYS A 38 -0.83 -9.26 11.53
C LYS A 38 -1.09 -7.88 10.93
N PRO A 39 -2.36 -7.56 10.65
CA PRO A 39 -2.71 -6.26 10.12
C PRO A 39 -2.33 -5.14 11.08
N VAL A 40 -2.00 -3.98 10.53
CA VAL A 40 -1.69 -2.76 11.29
C VAL A 40 -2.80 -1.73 11.10
N ARG A 41 -2.82 -0.70 11.96
CA ARG A 41 -3.77 0.40 11.91
C ARG A 41 -3.06 1.72 11.66
N PRO A 42 -2.82 2.07 10.39
CA PRO A 42 -2.16 3.34 10.05
C PRO A 42 -2.96 4.54 10.52
N VAL A 43 -2.26 5.58 10.94
CA VAL A 43 -2.85 6.88 11.26
C VAL A 43 -2.75 7.78 10.04
N ASP A 44 -3.86 8.41 9.66
CA ASP A 44 -3.83 9.51 8.71
C ASP A 44 -3.68 10.84 9.45
N PRO A 45 -2.53 11.52 9.37
CA PRO A 45 -2.30 12.77 10.07
C PRO A 45 -3.12 13.94 9.50
N THR A 46 -3.70 13.77 8.32
CA THR A 46 -4.48 14.80 7.62
C THR A 46 -5.99 14.60 7.77
N ASN A 47 -6.42 13.43 8.27
CA ASN A 47 -7.82 13.09 8.46
C ASN A 47 -8.07 12.48 9.86
N PRO A 48 -8.73 13.20 10.79
CA PRO A 48 -9.00 12.70 12.13
C PRO A 48 -9.93 11.48 12.18
N ASP A 49 -10.72 11.27 11.14
CA ASP A 49 -11.63 10.12 11.03
C ASP A 49 -10.90 8.83 10.58
N GLY A 50 -9.61 8.94 10.25
CA GLY A 50 -8.74 7.86 9.82
C GLY A 50 -8.46 7.86 8.32
N PRO A 51 -7.67 6.90 7.83
CA PRO A 51 -7.31 6.82 6.43
C PRO A 51 -8.52 6.49 5.55
N ASN A 52 -8.46 6.95 4.31
CA ASN A 52 -9.43 6.54 3.31
C ASN A 52 -9.41 5.01 3.14
N PRO A 53 -10.56 4.38 2.93
CA PRO A 53 -10.61 2.95 2.65
C PRO A 53 -9.86 2.62 1.38
N GLY A 54 -9.32 1.40 1.30
CA GLY A 54 -8.71 0.86 0.10
C GLY A 54 -9.71 0.78 -1.06
N THR A 55 -9.19 0.57 -2.27
CA THR A 55 -10.04 0.36 -3.44
C THR A 55 -10.59 -1.07 -3.46
N PRO A 56 -11.83 -1.29 -3.89
CA PRO A 56 -12.39 -2.64 -4.00
C PRO A 56 -11.85 -3.38 -5.21
N GLY A 57 -11.96 -4.72 -5.17
CA GLY A 57 -11.68 -5.58 -6.31
C GLY A 57 -10.44 -6.45 -6.14
N PRO A 58 -10.21 -7.39 -7.06
CA PRO A 58 -9.12 -8.36 -6.97
C PRO A 58 -7.74 -7.77 -7.27
N LEU A 59 -7.66 -6.59 -7.85
CA LEU A 59 -6.47 -5.75 -7.91
C LEU A 59 -6.82 -4.44 -7.20
N SER A 60 -6.20 -4.19 -6.07
CA SER A 60 -6.56 -3.09 -5.19
C SER A 60 -5.34 -2.32 -4.69
N ILE A 61 -5.54 -1.03 -4.43
CA ILE A 61 -4.68 -0.27 -3.54
C ILE A 61 -5.32 -0.39 -2.16
N ASP A 62 -4.67 -1.13 -1.27
CA ASP A 62 -5.22 -1.40 0.06
C ASP A 62 -5.00 -0.22 1.00
N TYR A 63 -3.86 0.43 0.84
CA TYR A 63 -3.48 1.60 1.63
C TYR A 63 -2.50 2.50 0.86
N ALA A 64 -2.59 3.80 1.09
CA ALA A 64 -1.59 4.78 0.68
C ALA A 64 -1.45 5.84 1.79
N SER A 65 -0.22 6.11 2.22
CA SER A 65 0.07 7.10 3.24
C SER A 65 -0.29 8.51 2.79
N SER A 66 -0.91 9.28 3.67
CA SER A 66 -1.03 10.74 3.55
C SER A 66 0.28 11.39 3.98
N LEU A 67 0.78 12.33 3.20
CA LEU A 67 2.06 12.99 3.46
C LEU A 67 1.84 14.23 4.34
N ASP A 68 2.38 14.24 5.54
CA ASP A 68 2.39 15.38 6.46
C ASP A 68 3.80 15.95 6.57
N PHE A 69 3.98 17.18 6.09
CA PHE A 69 5.25 17.91 6.17
C PHE A 69 5.36 18.77 7.43
N GLY A 70 4.38 18.72 8.32
CA GLY A 70 4.36 19.46 9.57
C GLY A 70 4.19 20.97 9.40
N SER A 71 4.44 21.68 10.49
CA SER A 71 4.46 23.15 10.51
C SER A 71 5.89 23.63 10.32
N ASN A 72 6.09 24.54 9.37
CA ASN A 72 7.40 25.04 9.01
C ASN A 72 7.40 26.58 9.08
N GLU A 73 8.54 27.16 9.41
CA GLU A 73 8.70 28.61 9.39
C GLU A 73 8.71 29.16 7.96
N ILE A 74 8.16 30.36 7.80
CA ILE A 74 8.19 31.06 6.51
C ILE A 74 9.63 31.44 6.19
N SER A 75 10.08 31.09 4.99
CA SER A 75 11.43 31.42 4.48
C SER A 75 11.33 32.11 3.12
N ASN A 76 12.27 33.01 2.87
CA ASN A 76 12.48 33.61 1.55
C ASN A 76 13.60 32.91 0.76
N LYS A 77 14.01 31.72 1.21
CA LYS A 77 15.03 30.87 0.56
C LYS A 77 14.40 29.56 0.16
N ASP A 78 15.01 28.90 -0.80
CA ASP A 78 14.64 27.52 -1.15
C ASP A 78 14.82 26.61 0.08
N GLN A 79 13.81 25.82 0.35
CA GLN A 79 13.77 24.91 1.48
C GLN A 79 13.32 23.52 1.03
N THR A 80 13.84 22.51 1.70
CA THR A 80 13.38 21.13 1.54
C THR A 80 12.78 20.67 2.86
N TYR A 81 11.55 20.17 2.80
CA TYR A 81 10.84 19.62 3.94
C TYR A 81 10.58 18.14 3.72
N PHE A 82 10.77 17.34 4.76
CA PHE A 82 10.52 15.91 4.71
C PHE A 82 9.17 15.58 5.31
N ALA A 83 8.45 14.66 4.66
CA ALA A 83 7.24 14.11 5.24
C ALA A 83 7.57 13.33 6.51
N ARG A 84 6.70 13.44 7.51
CA ARG A 84 6.80 12.68 8.76
C ARG A 84 6.62 11.19 8.45
N ALA A 85 7.20 10.36 9.31
CA ALA A 85 7.05 8.92 9.25
C ALA A 85 5.57 8.51 9.41
N GLN A 86 5.19 7.41 8.79
CA GLN A 86 3.90 6.77 9.02
C GLN A 86 3.84 6.22 10.43
N THR A 87 2.79 6.57 11.18
CA THR A 87 2.51 6.10 12.53
C THR A 87 1.27 5.21 12.57
N TYR A 88 1.08 4.51 13.68
CA TYR A 88 0.04 3.50 13.80
C TYR A 88 -0.66 3.58 15.16
N LYS A 89 -1.81 2.92 15.27
CA LYS A 89 -2.52 2.67 16.52
C LYS A 89 -2.44 1.21 16.91
N ASN A 90 -2.41 0.95 18.21
CA ASN A 90 -2.61 -0.37 18.76
C ASN A 90 -4.08 -0.82 18.63
N PRO A 91 -4.40 -2.12 18.81
CA PRO A 91 -5.78 -2.60 18.75
C PRO A 91 -6.73 -1.92 19.76
N ASP A 92 -6.22 -1.44 20.89
CA ASP A 92 -6.97 -0.70 21.91
C ASP A 92 -7.18 0.80 21.58
N GLY A 93 -6.63 1.25 20.43
CA GLY A 93 -6.72 2.63 19.96
C GLY A 93 -5.63 3.56 20.49
N SER A 94 -4.77 3.11 21.39
CA SER A 94 -3.60 3.88 21.85
C SER A 94 -2.57 4.04 20.73
N ALA A 95 -1.66 5.03 20.89
CA ALA A 95 -0.56 5.20 19.94
C ALA A 95 0.38 3.99 20.00
N SER A 96 0.76 3.48 18.83
CA SER A 96 1.80 2.47 18.70
C SER A 96 3.17 3.11 18.63
N GLU A 97 4.19 2.43 19.13
CA GLU A 97 5.59 2.83 18.93
C GLU A 97 6.12 2.50 17.54
N LEU A 98 5.37 1.74 16.74
CA LEU A 98 5.73 1.44 15.37
C LEU A 98 5.69 2.72 14.53
N ALA A 99 6.77 3.00 13.83
CA ALA A 99 6.86 4.04 12.81
C ALA A 99 7.63 3.49 11.61
N THR A 100 7.16 3.78 10.41
CA THR A 100 7.76 3.30 9.16
C THR A 100 7.91 4.44 8.15
N ALA A 101 8.58 4.19 7.04
CA ALA A 101 8.48 5.06 5.88
C ALA A 101 7.03 5.13 5.38
N ASN A 102 6.66 6.23 4.72
CA ASN A 102 5.38 6.32 4.01
C ASN A 102 5.35 5.29 2.88
N TYR A 103 4.20 4.65 2.66
CA TYR A 103 4.11 3.53 1.74
C TYR A 103 2.77 3.46 1.00
N VAL A 104 2.77 2.67 -0.05
CA VAL A 104 1.55 2.22 -0.74
C VAL A 104 1.54 0.70 -0.72
N GLN A 105 0.41 0.12 -0.36
CA GLN A 105 0.17 -1.32 -0.41
C GLN A 105 -0.78 -1.66 -1.55
N VAL A 106 -0.38 -2.63 -2.36
CA VAL A 106 -1.17 -3.15 -3.48
C VAL A 106 -1.33 -4.66 -3.31
N SER A 107 -2.56 -5.14 -3.47
CA SER A 107 -2.87 -6.58 -3.54
C SER A 107 -3.35 -6.96 -4.94
N ASP A 108 -2.82 -8.05 -5.46
CA ASP A 108 -3.26 -8.65 -6.72
C ASP A 108 -3.74 -10.09 -6.48
N LEU A 109 -5.04 -10.24 -6.37
CA LEU A 109 -5.73 -11.51 -6.14
C LEU A 109 -6.42 -12.04 -7.41
N ARG A 110 -6.03 -11.55 -8.59
CA ARG A 110 -6.61 -11.97 -9.87
C ARG A 110 -6.21 -13.40 -10.28
N GLY A 111 -5.08 -13.89 -9.77
CA GLY A 111 -4.56 -15.22 -10.10
C GLY A 111 -4.06 -15.38 -11.54
N THR A 112 -3.91 -14.29 -12.28
CA THR A 112 -3.54 -14.31 -13.72
C THR A 112 -2.07 -14.00 -13.98
N ASN A 113 -1.35 -13.49 -12.99
CA ASN A 113 0.03 -12.97 -13.14
C ASN A 113 0.21 -11.95 -14.29
N ALA A 114 -0.84 -11.22 -14.61
CA ALA A 114 -0.84 -10.24 -15.71
C ALA A 114 -0.01 -8.99 -15.41
N GLY A 115 0.45 -8.84 -14.17
CA GLY A 115 1.18 -7.66 -13.71
C GLY A 115 0.29 -6.41 -13.56
N TRP A 116 0.88 -5.35 -13.03
CA TRP A 116 0.22 -4.05 -12.83
C TRP A 116 1.26 -2.92 -12.82
N VAL A 117 0.77 -1.71 -12.98
CA VAL A 117 1.58 -0.49 -12.87
C VAL A 117 0.89 0.47 -11.92
N LEU A 118 1.60 0.87 -10.86
CA LEU A 118 1.18 1.94 -9.96
C LEU A 118 1.76 3.26 -10.44
N LYS A 119 0.93 4.29 -10.52
CA LYS A 119 1.33 5.64 -10.89
C LYS A 119 0.94 6.63 -9.81
N VAL A 120 1.76 7.65 -9.62
CA VAL A 120 1.48 8.80 -8.77
C VAL A 120 1.38 10.05 -9.63
N LYS A 121 0.47 10.95 -9.28
CA LYS A 121 0.27 12.23 -9.95
C LYS A 121 -0.01 13.31 -8.93
N GLN A 122 0.59 14.48 -9.10
CA GLN A 122 0.24 15.68 -8.35
C GLN A 122 -0.95 16.38 -9.03
N ASN A 123 -2.03 16.61 -8.29
CA ASN A 123 -3.23 17.27 -8.80
C ASN A 123 -3.20 18.78 -8.47
N GLY A 124 -2.36 19.51 -9.19
CA GLY A 124 -2.19 20.95 -8.98
C GLY A 124 -1.21 21.28 -7.87
N GLN A 125 -1.01 22.56 -7.63
CA GLN A 125 -0.04 23.08 -6.67
C GLN A 125 -0.62 23.07 -5.24
N PHE A 126 0.27 23.06 -4.24
CA PHE A 126 -0.13 23.28 -2.85
C PHE A 126 -0.79 24.64 -2.71
N ARG A 127 -1.95 24.66 -2.08
CA ARG A 127 -2.75 25.87 -1.92
C ARG A 127 -3.48 25.93 -0.60
N ASN A 128 -3.65 27.17 -0.11
CA ASN A 128 -4.49 27.47 1.02
C ASN A 128 -5.29 28.74 0.73
N ALA A 129 -6.62 28.64 0.71
CA ALA A 129 -7.50 29.74 0.39
C ALA A 129 -7.49 30.87 1.44
N GLU A 130 -7.12 30.54 2.68
CA GLU A 130 -7.14 31.43 3.83
C GLU A 130 -5.89 32.33 3.92
N THR A 131 -4.88 32.11 3.05
CA THR A 131 -3.65 32.90 3.07
C THR A 131 -3.61 33.97 1.98
N LEU A 132 -2.81 35.03 2.18
CA LEU A 132 -2.62 36.09 1.20
C LEU A 132 -2.05 35.54 -0.11
N HIS A 133 -1.03 34.69 -0.02
CA HIS A 133 -0.46 33.94 -1.14
C HIS A 133 -1.07 32.54 -1.15
N LYS A 134 -2.13 32.40 -1.93
CA LYS A 134 -3.00 31.20 -1.91
C LYS A 134 -2.34 29.95 -2.50
N GLU A 135 -1.25 30.08 -3.21
CA GLU A 135 -0.58 29.00 -3.92
C GLU A 135 0.94 29.05 -3.68
N LEU A 136 1.51 27.88 -3.42
CA LEU A 136 2.95 27.70 -3.25
C LEU A 136 3.58 27.41 -4.61
N THR A 137 3.82 28.48 -5.38
CA THR A 137 4.35 28.38 -6.75
C THR A 137 5.75 27.78 -6.77
N GLY A 138 5.96 26.80 -7.67
CA GLY A 138 7.27 26.17 -7.86
C GLY A 138 7.58 25.05 -6.85
N ALA A 139 6.66 24.72 -5.95
CA ALA A 139 6.86 23.56 -5.07
C ALA A 139 6.78 22.25 -5.86
N THR A 140 7.67 21.31 -5.52
CA THR A 140 7.73 19.98 -6.08
C THR A 140 7.70 18.94 -4.98
N VAL A 141 7.19 17.75 -5.28
CA VAL A 141 7.25 16.59 -4.39
C VAL A 141 8.22 15.58 -4.97
N ALA A 142 9.14 15.09 -4.17
CA ALA A 142 10.07 14.04 -4.57
C ALA A 142 9.90 12.80 -3.70
N PHE A 143 9.93 11.63 -4.34
CA PHE A 143 10.03 10.32 -3.69
C PHE A 143 11.40 9.74 -4.03
N THR A 144 12.16 9.43 -3.01
CA THR A 144 13.54 8.95 -3.13
C THR A 144 13.74 7.67 -2.34
N GLU A 145 14.76 6.91 -2.68
CA GLU A 145 15.17 5.71 -1.95
C GLU A 145 14.02 4.69 -1.74
N PRO A 146 13.28 4.33 -2.80
CA PRO A 146 12.19 3.39 -2.67
C PRO A 146 12.69 2.02 -2.26
N SER A 147 11.94 1.35 -1.41
CA SER A 147 12.10 -0.07 -1.14
C SER A 147 10.83 -0.82 -1.49
N VAL A 148 10.97 -2.05 -1.98
CA VAL A 148 9.85 -2.92 -2.30
C VAL A 148 9.91 -4.15 -1.41
N ARG A 149 8.78 -4.53 -0.85
CA ARG A 149 8.58 -5.77 -0.12
C ARG A 149 7.41 -6.52 -0.76
N SER A 150 7.56 -7.81 -0.88
CA SER A 150 6.50 -8.70 -1.36
C SER A 150 6.55 -9.99 -0.57
N ASN A 151 5.41 -10.51 -0.21
CA ASN A 151 5.25 -11.84 0.39
C ASN A 151 4.86 -12.91 -0.65
N ALA A 152 4.73 -12.54 -1.92
CA ALA A 152 4.55 -13.49 -2.99
C ALA A 152 5.86 -14.28 -3.25
N THR A 153 5.78 -15.61 -3.30
CA THR A 153 6.94 -16.51 -3.43
C THR A 153 7.17 -17.01 -4.85
N ASP A 154 6.10 -17.04 -5.66
CA ASP A 154 6.13 -17.70 -6.97
C ASP A 154 6.14 -16.71 -8.16
N VAL A 155 6.24 -15.43 -7.86
CA VAL A 155 6.28 -14.36 -8.86
C VAL A 155 7.40 -13.36 -8.55
N LEU A 156 7.90 -12.70 -9.58
CA LEU A 156 8.89 -11.64 -9.37
C LEU A 156 8.24 -10.46 -8.63
N PRO A 157 8.91 -9.91 -7.61
CA PRO A 157 8.41 -8.73 -6.92
C PRO A 157 8.34 -7.54 -7.89
N PRO A 158 7.46 -6.57 -7.65
CA PRO A 158 7.43 -5.35 -8.43
C PRO A 158 8.74 -4.57 -8.27
N THR A 159 9.04 -3.73 -9.26
CA THR A 159 10.18 -2.81 -9.22
C THR A 159 9.69 -1.38 -9.03
N ALA A 160 10.48 -0.56 -8.34
CA ALA A 160 10.18 0.84 -8.14
C ALA A 160 11.16 1.73 -8.91
N THR A 161 10.67 2.85 -9.44
CA THR A 161 11.50 3.90 -10.01
C THR A 161 12.31 4.56 -8.89
N ALA A 162 13.63 4.66 -9.06
CA ALA A 162 14.55 5.08 -8.01
C ALA A 162 14.29 6.50 -7.46
N ASN A 163 13.94 7.43 -8.35
CA ASN A 163 13.61 8.81 -7.98
C ASN A 163 12.43 9.26 -8.82
N ILE A 164 11.40 9.76 -8.15
CA ILE A 164 10.22 10.34 -8.77
C ILE A 164 10.13 11.78 -8.28
N GLN A 165 10.05 12.72 -9.21
CA GLN A 165 9.78 14.12 -8.92
C GLN A 165 8.49 14.53 -9.60
N LEU A 166 7.59 15.12 -8.85
CA LEU A 166 6.31 15.62 -9.31
C LEU A 166 6.26 17.13 -9.19
N ASP A 167 5.60 17.74 -10.14
CA ASP A 167 5.24 19.15 -10.10
C ASP A 167 3.74 19.34 -10.36
N ALA A 168 3.29 20.61 -10.39
CA ALA A 168 1.88 20.92 -10.62
C ALA A 168 1.38 20.50 -12.00
N ALA A 169 2.26 20.26 -12.97
CA ALA A 169 1.90 19.76 -14.30
C ALA A 169 1.65 18.25 -14.31
N GLY A 170 1.99 17.56 -13.22
CA GLY A 170 1.71 16.14 -13.04
C GLY A 170 2.70 15.24 -13.80
N ALA A 171 3.96 15.61 -13.83
CA ALA A 171 5.03 14.84 -14.47
C ALA A 171 5.24 13.48 -13.81
#